data_584381f339ed36f8b440a13c15bf80b3
#
_entry.id   584381f339ed36f8b440a13c15bf80b3
#
_cell.length_a   1.000
_cell.length_b   1.000
_cell.length_c   1.000
_cell.angle_alpha   90.00
_cell.angle_beta   90.00
_cell.angle_gamma   90.00
#
_symmetry.space_group_name_H-M   'P 1'
#
loop_
_entity.id
_entity.type
_entity.pdbx_description
1 polymer ?
#
loop_
_entity_poly.entity_id
_entity_poly.type
_entity_poly.pdbx_seq_one_letter_code
_entity_poly.pdbx_strand_id
1 'polypeptide(L)'
;MRAGNDLGSGRIGVLVGRIALPSMLAQFISVLYSIVDRIFIGQIPGEGALALAGAGVCGPVVTMVGSVAFLVGVGGAPLLSIKRGEGDDDAARGILANCFLMLCVFSVALPAAILPFREPMLRLFGASDATYSYAEAYFTLYLLGTPFALLASGLNQFIVCQGFAADGMKSVVLGAVLNIVLDPVFIFAFGLGVRGAAIATVLSQLASCVYAVRFLLGKKPPIRITRGGYSAAVMRRVLTLGFSPFIIIALDNVMIIAMNAVLQHYGGAARGDALVTCATIAQSFMLVVTMPLGGITGGTQSILSYNYGAYRTERVRQAQKYIFGLGLAFTAVMTLAARLAGPLFVRLFTTDEALAAQAFDTIKVCTLALLPLGLQYEVVDGFTALGLAKLALPLSLWRKAVYFAAVFALPAFFGADAVFYAEPISDVLGPLASVAVYCVCIRCEYSCRMRKPEREG
;
A
#
# COMPACT_ATOMS: atom_id res chain seq x y z
N MET A 1 -8.84 21.83 -22.50
CA MET A 1 -8.62 21.12 -21.21
C MET A 1 -9.70 21.51 -20.24
N ARG A 2 -10.45 20.59 -19.63
CA ARG A 2 -11.39 20.94 -18.56
C ARG A 2 -10.57 21.46 -17.38
N ALA A 3 -10.80 22.70 -16.96
CA ALA A 3 -10.08 23.43 -15.90
C ALA A 3 -9.99 22.71 -14.53
N GLY A 4 -10.56 21.53 -14.42
CA GLY A 4 -10.67 20.77 -13.17
C GLY A 4 -9.55 19.81 -12.85
N ASN A 5 -8.63 19.50 -13.75
CA ASN A 5 -7.57 18.49 -13.54
C ASN A 5 -6.15 19.07 -13.73
N ASP A 6 -6.04 20.40 -13.76
CA ASP A 6 -4.75 21.08 -13.80
C ASP A 6 -4.16 21.12 -12.38
N LEU A 7 -3.06 20.39 -12.16
CA LEU A 7 -2.34 20.35 -10.88
C LEU A 7 -1.63 21.66 -10.55
N GLY A 8 -1.43 22.52 -11.57
CA GLY A 8 -0.71 23.78 -11.46
C GLY A 8 -1.61 24.98 -11.18
N SER A 9 -2.95 24.87 -11.27
CA SER A 9 -3.88 25.99 -11.11
C SER A 9 -4.91 25.75 -9.98
N GLY A 10 -5.67 26.79 -9.67
CA GLY A 10 -6.73 26.74 -8.66
C GLY A 10 -6.25 26.80 -7.21
N ARG A 11 -7.22 26.72 -6.27
CA ARG A 11 -6.98 26.77 -4.82
C ARG A 11 -6.41 25.43 -4.35
N ILE A 12 -5.25 25.45 -3.70
CA ILE A 12 -4.51 24.25 -3.27
C ILE A 12 -5.36 23.37 -2.35
N GLY A 13 -6.07 23.92 -1.36
CA GLY A 13 -6.88 23.13 -0.42
C GLY A 13 -7.98 22.33 -1.13
N VAL A 14 -8.64 22.93 -2.13
CA VAL A 14 -9.66 22.25 -2.95
C VAL A 14 -9.01 21.12 -3.79
N LEU A 15 -7.83 21.39 -4.34
CA LEU A 15 -7.09 20.43 -5.14
C LEU A 15 -6.64 19.21 -4.29
N VAL A 16 -6.11 19.47 -3.08
CA VAL A 16 -5.74 18.42 -2.12
C VAL A 16 -6.95 17.56 -1.78
N GLY A 17 -8.07 18.15 -1.36
CA GLY A 17 -9.28 17.38 -1.03
C GLY A 17 -9.83 16.57 -2.20
N ARG A 18 -9.78 17.14 -3.41
CA ARG A 18 -10.25 16.48 -4.64
C ARG A 18 -9.42 15.24 -5.03
N ILE A 19 -8.15 15.21 -4.68
CA ILE A 19 -7.26 14.08 -4.97
C ILE A 19 -7.19 13.13 -3.77
N ALA A 20 -7.02 13.65 -2.56
CA ALA A 20 -6.88 12.86 -1.35
C ALA A 20 -8.13 12.01 -1.07
N LEU A 21 -9.32 12.59 -1.16
CA LEU A 21 -10.56 11.89 -0.79
C LEU A 21 -10.84 10.66 -1.68
N PRO A 22 -10.81 10.74 -3.03
CA PRO A 22 -10.98 9.55 -3.86
C PRO A 22 -9.86 8.52 -3.64
N SER A 23 -8.61 8.95 -3.46
CA SER A 23 -7.49 8.02 -3.22
C SER A 23 -7.63 7.30 -1.86
N MET A 24 -8.02 8.02 -0.82
CA MET A 24 -8.33 7.47 0.50
C MET A 24 -9.46 6.44 0.41
N LEU A 25 -10.57 6.80 -0.24
CA LEU A 25 -11.72 5.90 -0.42
C LEU A 25 -11.37 4.65 -1.23
N ALA A 26 -10.52 4.78 -2.27
CA ALA A 26 -10.05 3.64 -3.03
C ALA A 26 -9.31 2.62 -2.15
N GLN A 27 -8.42 3.09 -1.29
CA GLN A 27 -7.68 2.23 -0.36
C GLN A 27 -8.58 1.63 0.72
N PHE A 28 -9.51 2.41 1.26
CA PHE A 28 -10.49 1.90 2.22
C PHE A 28 -11.35 0.78 1.61
N ILE A 29 -11.84 0.96 0.38
CA ILE A 29 -12.60 -0.07 -0.34
C ILE A 29 -11.74 -1.30 -0.61
N SER A 30 -10.45 -1.14 -0.92
CA SER A 30 -9.51 -2.25 -1.09
C SER A 30 -9.36 -3.09 0.18
N VAL A 31 -9.31 -2.48 1.35
CA VAL A 31 -9.28 -3.21 2.63
C VAL A 31 -10.60 -3.95 2.85
N LEU A 32 -11.72 -3.28 2.61
CA LEU A 32 -13.05 -3.88 2.81
C LEU A 32 -13.26 -5.12 1.94
N TYR A 33 -12.99 -5.04 0.64
CA TYR A 33 -13.18 -6.21 -0.22
C TYR A 33 -12.26 -7.37 0.16
N SER A 34 -11.04 -7.08 0.60
CA SER A 34 -10.10 -8.11 1.08
C SER A 34 -10.60 -8.84 2.32
N ILE A 35 -11.33 -8.14 3.20
CA ILE A 35 -11.99 -8.73 4.37
C ILE A 35 -13.17 -9.59 3.92
N VAL A 36 -13.99 -9.09 3.02
CA VAL A 36 -15.19 -9.79 2.50
C VAL A 36 -14.80 -11.09 1.78
N ASP A 37 -13.76 -11.05 0.93
CA ASP A 37 -13.22 -12.25 0.25
C ASP A 37 -12.83 -13.34 1.27
N ARG A 38 -12.12 -12.97 2.34
CA ARG A 38 -11.76 -13.92 3.41
C ARG A 38 -12.99 -14.49 4.14
N ILE A 39 -14.03 -13.68 4.34
CA ILE A 39 -15.28 -14.14 4.94
C ILE A 39 -15.94 -15.21 4.06
N PHE A 40 -16.03 -14.98 2.75
CA PHE A 40 -16.60 -15.96 1.81
C PHE A 40 -15.79 -17.25 1.76
N ILE A 41 -14.47 -17.18 1.72
CA ILE A 41 -13.59 -18.37 1.77
C ILE A 41 -13.82 -19.14 3.08
N GLY A 42 -13.91 -18.44 4.22
CA GLY A 42 -14.17 -19.07 5.52
C GLY A 42 -15.53 -19.74 5.66
N GLN A 43 -16.51 -19.34 4.84
CA GLN A 43 -17.87 -19.89 4.84
C GLN A 43 -18.07 -21.07 3.86
N ILE A 44 -17.02 -21.57 3.21
CA ILE A 44 -17.10 -22.75 2.35
C ILE A 44 -17.57 -23.95 3.18
N PRO A 45 -18.67 -24.62 2.81
CA PRO A 45 -19.24 -25.72 3.59
C PRO A 45 -18.26 -26.89 3.76
N GLY A 46 -17.99 -27.29 5.00
CA GLY A 46 -17.14 -28.43 5.36
C GLY A 46 -15.63 -28.18 5.26
N GLU A 47 -15.18 -27.19 4.48
CA GLU A 47 -13.75 -26.96 4.17
C GLU A 47 -13.28 -25.54 4.50
N GLY A 48 -14.17 -24.66 4.96
CA GLY A 48 -13.89 -23.21 5.08
C GLY A 48 -12.67 -22.87 5.92
N ALA A 49 -12.44 -23.56 7.05
CA ALA A 49 -11.30 -23.34 7.91
C ALA A 49 -9.96 -23.71 7.22
N LEU A 50 -9.93 -24.85 6.51
CA LEU A 50 -8.75 -25.30 5.78
C LEU A 50 -8.49 -24.45 4.53
N ALA A 51 -9.56 -24.06 3.82
CA ALA A 51 -9.49 -23.16 2.67
C ALA A 51 -8.96 -21.78 3.05
N LEU A 52 -9.46 -21.21 4.15
CA LEU A 52 -9.02 -19.92 4.68
C LEU A 52 -7.56 -19.97 5.14
N ALA A 53 -7.16 -21.04 5.82
CA ALA A 53 -5.78 -21.25 6.24
C ALA A 53 -4.85 -21.39 5.01
N GLY A 54 -5.26 -22.16 3.99
CA GLY A 54 -4.51 -22.31 2.73
C GLY A 54 -4.36 -21.00 1.98
N ALA A 55 -5.43 -20.21 1.83
CA ALA A 55 -5.37 -18.88 1.22
C ALA A 55 -4.48 -17.93 2.05
N GLY A 56 -4.53 -18.04 3.38
CA GLY A 56 -3.70 -17.25 4.30
C GLY A 56 -2.21 -17.48 4.11
N VAL A 57 -1.79 -18.74 3.91
CA VAL A 57 -0.38 -19.10 3.62
C VAL A 57 0.13 -18.42 2.35
N CYS A 58 -0.73 -18.17 1.36
CA CYS A 58 -0.35 -17.47 0.13
C CYS A 58 -0.13 -15.96 0.34
N GLY A 59 -0.69 -15.38 1.40
CA GLY A 59 -0.72 -13.93 1.66
C GLY A 59 0.62 -13.22 1.51
N PRO A 60 1.69 -13.64 2.20
CA PRO A 60 3.01 -13.01 2.10
C PRO A 60 3.55 -12.97 0.66
N VAL A 61 3.43 -14.07 -0.08
CA VAL A 61 3.93 -14.14 -1.47
C VAL A 61 3.10 -13.25 -2.39
N VAL A 62 1.77 -13.28 -2.24
CA VAL A 62 0.83 -12.42 -2.99
C VAL A 62 1.17 -10.95 -2.76
N THR A 63 1.43 -10.56 -1.51
CA THR A 63 1.80 -9.19 -1.15
C THR A 63 3.16 -8.80 -1.74
N MET A 64 4.15 -9.71 -1.70
CA MET A 64 5.46 -9.45 -2.31
C MET A 64 5.38 -9.32 -3.83
N VAL A 65 4.62 -10.17 -4.51
CA VAL A 65 4.38 -10.05 -5.95
C VAL A 65 3.68 -8.72 -6.26
N GLY A 66 2.65 -8.37 -5.49
CA GLY A 66 1.93 -7.10 -5.63
C GLY A 66 2.80 -5.87 -5.42
N SER A 67 3.82 -5.95 -4.54
CA SER A 67 4.74 -4.84 -4.26
C SER A 67 5.57 -4.39 -5.48
N VAL A 68 5.72 -5.26 -6.48
CA VAL A 68 6.38 -4.91 -7.75
C VAL A 68 5.57 -3.90 -8.56
N ALA A 69 4.24 -3.89 -8.43
CA ALA A 69 3.41 -2.83 -9.01
C ALA A 69 3.72 -1.46 -8.38
N PHE A 70 3.99 -1.42 -7.07
CA PHE A 70 4.41 -0.21 -6.37
C PHE A 70 5.85 0.18 -6.70
N LEU A 71 6.77 -0.80 -6.87
CA LEU A 71 8.14 -0.56 -7.34
C LEU A 71 8.15 0.26 -8.63
N VAL A 72 7.31 -0.09 -9.59
CA VAL A 72 7.23 0.61 -10.88
C VAL A 72 6.30 1.81 -10.83
N GLY A 73 5.12 1.66 -10.22
CA GLY A 73 4.08 2.69 -10.19
C GLY A 73 4.49 3.89 -9.33
N VAL A 74 4.84 3.67 -8.07
CA VAL A 74 5.26 4.73 -7.14
C VAL A 74 6.65 5.25 -7.49
N GLY A 75 7.51 4.42 -8.11
CA GLY A 75 8.80 4.88 -8.63
C GLY A 75 8.67 5.80 -9.84
N GLY A 76 7.72 5.53 -10.74
CA GLY A 76 7.56 6.26 -11.99
C GLY A 76 6.61 7.46 -11.94
N ALA A 77 5.55 7.38 -11.15
CA ALA A 77 4.50 8.41 -11.09
C ALA A 77 5.00 9.80 -10.67
N PRO A 78 5.82 9.96 -9.61
CA PRO A 78 6.41 11.25 -9.27
C PRO A 78 7.32 11.78 -10.36
N LEU A 79 8.14 10.93 -10.97
CA LEU A 79 9.05 11.33 -12.05
C LEU A 79 8.28 11.86 -13.27
N LEU A 80 7.18 11.18 -13.65
CA LEU A 80 6.28 11.63 -14.70
C LEU A 80 5.68 13.00 -14.34
N SER A 81 5.17 13.18 -13.12
CA SER A 81 4.56 14.43 -12.67
C SER A 81 5.55 15.59 -12.63
N ILE A 82 6.81 15.36 -12.20
CA ILE A 82 7.89 16.34 -12.22
C ILE A 82 8.16 16.79 -13.66
N LYS A 83 8.33 15.84 -14.60
CA LYS A 83 8.60 16.15 -16.02
C LYS A 83 7.46 16.94 -16.66
N ARG A 84 6.22 16.60 -16.36
CA ARG A 84 5.07 17.40 -16.78
C ARG A 84 5.09 18.81 -16.18
N GLY A 85 5.47 18.96 -14.92
CA GLY A 85 5.63 20.25 -14.27
C GLY A 85 6.72 21.10 -14.93
N GLU A 86 7.80 20.49 -15.39
CA GLU A 86 8.88 21.12 -16.16
C GLU A 86 8.44 21.52 -17.59
N GLY A 87 7.29 21.03 -18.06
CA GLY A 87 6.79 21.25 -19.42
C GLY A 87 7.38 20.27 -20.44
N ASP A 88 8.07 19.22 -19.99
CA ASP A 88 8.71 18.21 -20.83
C ASP A 88 7.77 16.98 -20.96
N ASP A 89 6.72 17.15 -21.78
CA ASP A 89 5.73 16.08 -21.99
C ASP A 89 6.32 14.87 -22.73
N ASP A 90 7.38 15.04 -23.51
CA ASP A 90 8.02 13.94 -24.24
C ASP A 90 8.80 13.04 -23.29
N ALA A 91 9.55 13.60 -22.34
CA ALA A 91 10.18 12.83 -21.28
C ALA A 91 9.12 12.15 -20.39
N ALA A 92 8.01 12.82 -20.10
CA ALA A 92 6.91 12.22 -19.33
C ALA A 92 6.27 11.02 -20.05
N ARG A 93 6.07 11.09 -21.40
CA ARG A 93 5.63 9.95 -22.22
C ARG A 93 6.66 8.82 -22.20
N GLY A 94 7.94 9.14 -22.32
CA GLY A 94 9.02 8.17 -22.21
C GLY A 94 9.01 7.42 -20.88
N ILE A 95 8.80 8.13 -19.75
CA ILE A 95 8.69 7.50 -18.42
C ILE A 95 7.51 6.51 -18.38
N LEU A 96 6.31 6.92 -18.85
CA LEU A 96 5.15 6.04 -18.87
C LEU A 96 5.36 4.81 -19.77
N ALA A 97 5.97 4.97 -20.94
CA ALA A 97 6.28 3.87 -21.85
C ALA A 97 7.23 2.86 -21.23
N ASN A 98 8.31 3.34 -20.57
CA ASN A 98 9.25 2.47 -19.86
C ASN A 98 8.58 1.74 -18.69
N CYS A 99 7.77 2.42 -17.89
CA CYS A 99 7.06 1.81 -16.77
C CYS A 99 6.03 0.78 -17.25
N PHE A 100 5.31 1.05 -18.33
CA PHE A 100 4.39 0.10 -18.93
C PHE A 100 5.13 -1.17 -19.40
N LEU A 101 6.27 -1.03 -20.09
CA LEU A 101 7.10 -2.17 -20.49
C LEU A 101 7.58 -2.96 -19.26
N MET A 102 8.08 -2.28 -18.22
CA MET A 102 8.54 -2.94 -17.00
C MET A 102 7.40 -3.73 -16.33
N LEU A 103 6.20 -3.15 -16.21
CA LEU A 103 5.03 -3.85 -15.68
C LEU A 103 4.68 -5.08 -16.52
N CYS A 104 4.70 -4.98 -17.85
CA CYS A 104 4.46 -6.12 -18.74
C CYS A 104 5.53 -7.21 -18.56
N VAL A 105 6.80 -6.85 -18.49
CA VAL A 105 7.90 -7.82 -18.30
C VAL A 105 7.78 -8.50 -16.94
N PHE A 106 7.64 -7.74 -15.85
CA PHE A 106 7.50 -8.32 -14.52
C PHE A 106 6.24 -9.17 -14.36
N SER A 107 5.14 -8.78 -15.02
CA SER A 107 3.88 -9.51 -14.95
C SER A 107 3.96 -10.92 -15.53
N VAL A 108 4.88 -11.16 -16.45
CA VAL A 108 5.14 -12.49 -17.05
C VAL A 108 6.32 -13.18 -16.36
N ALA A 109 7.39 -12.43 -16.08
CA ALA A 109 8.60 -12.99 -15.51
C ALA A 109 8.40 -13.53 -14.09
N LEU A 110 7.61 -12.84 -13.25
CA LEU A 110 7.36 -13.26 -11.87
C LEU A 110 6.60 -14.59 -11.78
N PRO A 111 5.44 -14.77 -12.43
CA PRO A 111 4.78 -16.07 -12.44
C PRO A 111 5.65 -17.17 -13.03
N ALA A 112 6.36 -16.92 -14.12
CA ALA A 112 7.25 -17.89 -14.74
C ALA A 112 8.40 -18.33 -13.81
N ALA A 113 8.93 -17.40 -13.00
CA ALA A 113 9.98 -17.70 -12.03
C ALA A 113 9.44 -18.41 -10.77
N ILE A 114 8.23 -18.07 -10.30
CA ILE A 114 7.69 -18.54 -9.02
C ILE A 114 6.97 -19.89 -9.18
N LEU A 115 6.20 -20.08 -10.27
CA LEU A 115 5.39 -21.31 -10.47
C LEU A 115 6.18 -22.62 -10.34
N PRO A 116 7.41 -22.75 -10.84
CA PRO A 116 8.20 -24.00 -10.66
C PRO A 116 8.55 -24.29 -9.21
N PHE A 117 8.65 -23.25 -8.38
CA PHE A 117 9.03 -23.34 -6.96
C PHE A 117 7.84 -23.21 -6.01
N ARG A 118 6.60 -23.29 -6.50
CA ARG A 118 5.40 -23.07 -5.68
C ARG A 118 5.30 -24.01 -4.48
N GLU A 119 5.63 -25.30 -4.66
CA GLU A 119 5.55 -26.28 -3.56
C GLU A 119 6.52 -25.97 -2.43
N PRO A 120 7.85 -25.88 -2.65
CA PRO A 120 8.77 -25.53 -1.57
C PRO A 120 8.47 -24.18 -0.94
N MET A 121 7.99 -23.21 -1.71
CA MET A 121 7.60 -21.89 -1.18
C MET A 121 6.38 -22.01 -0.26
N LEU A 122 5.30 -22.66 -0.68
CA LEU A 122 4.10 -22.82 0.16
C LEU A 122 4.41 -23.59 1.43
N ARG A 123 5.22 -24.64 1.35
CA ARG A 123 5.69 -25.39 2.52
C ARG A 123 6.51 -24.51 3.48
N LEU A 124 7.42 -23.72 2.94
CA LEU A 124 8.23 -22.77 3.74
C LEU A 124 7.36 -21.72 4.45
N PHE A 125 6.27 -21.27 3.82
CA PHE A 125 5.32 -20.31 4.41
C PHE A 125 4.27 -20.94 5.33
N GLY A 126 4.37 -22.26 5.59
CA GLY A 126 3.58 -22.94 6.61
C GLY A 126 2.40 -23.76 6.08
N ALA A 127 2.37 -24.12 4.80
CA ALA A 127 1.37 -25.05 4.29
C ALA A 127 1.61 -26.45 4.88
N SER A 128 0.63 -26.96 5.65
CA SER A 128 0.57 -28.34 6.11
C SER A 128 0.02 -29.26 5.01
N ASP A 129 0.12 -30.57 5.19
CA ASP A 129 -0.46 -31.52 4.24
C ASP A 129 -1.98 -31.35 4.05
N ALA A 130 -2.67 -30.92 5.10
CA ALA A 130 -4.11 -30.65 5.06
C ALA A 130 -4.45 -29.37 4.30
N THR A 131 -3.63 -28.33 4.35
CA THR A 131 -3.89 -27.01 3.75
C THR A 131 -3.23 -26.85 2.39
N TYR A 132 -2.27 -27.69 2.03
CA TYR A 132 -1.47 -27.56 0.82
C TYR A 132 -2.32 -27.51 -0.47
N SER A 133 -3.28 -28.42 -0.60
CA SER A 133 -4.13 -28.51 -1.80
C SER A 133 -4.94 -27.22 -2.03
N TYR A 134 -5.42 -26.60 -0.96
CA TYR A 134 -6.14 -25.31 -1.01
C TYR A 134 -5.19 -24.15 -1.34
N ALA A 135 -4.03 -24.13 -0.70
CA ALA A 135 -2.99 -23.13 -0.94
C ALA A 135 -2.50 -23.18 -2.40
N GLU A 136 -2.16 -24.39 -2.91
CA GLU A 136 -1.69 -24.58 -4.29
C GLU A 136 -2.74 -24.14 -5.31
N ALA A 137 -4.00 -24.52 -5.09
CA ALA A 137 -5.10 -24.17 -5.97
C ALA A 137 -5.32 -22.66 -6.07
N TYR A 138 -5.36 -21.96 -4.92
CA TYR A 138 -5.47 -20.51 -4.86
C TYR A 138 -4.26 -19.82 -5.48
N PHE A 139 -3.06 -20.22 -5.06
CA PHE A 139 -1.80 -19.60 -5.45
C PHE A 139 -1.52 -19.69 -6.95
N THR A 140 -1.75 -20.88 -7.54
CA THR A 140 -1.51 -21.10 -8.97
C THR A 140 -2.42 -20.19 -9.81
N LEU A 141 -3.71 -20.13 -9.49
CA LEU A 141 -4.65 -19.26 -10.20
C LEU A 141 -4.30 -17.79 -10.01
N TYR A 142 -3.96 -17.38 -8.78
CA TYR A 142 -3.54 -16.01 -8.49
C TYR A 142 -2.28 -15.62 -9.28
N LEU A 143 -1.26 -16.48 -9.34
CA LEU A 143 -0.05 -16.23 -10.11
C LEU A 143 -0.34 -16.09 -11.62
N LEU A 144 -1.23 -16.90 -12.16
CA LEU A 144 -1.66 -16.74 -13.56
C LEU A 144 -2.41 -15.43 -13.79
N GLY A 145 -3.08 -14.89 -12.77
CA GLY A 145 -3.72 -13.57 -12.77
C GLY A 145 -2.78 -12.39 -12.50
N THR A 146 -1.53 -12.63 -12.09
CA THR A 146 -0.54 -11.58 -11.77
C THR A 146 -0.40 -10.51 -12.87
N PRO A 147 -0.43 -10.82 -14.17
CA PRO A 147 -0.40 -9.80 -15.22
C PRO A 147 -1.47 -8.72 -15.04
N PHE A 148 -2.67 -9.12 -14.71
CA PHE A 148 -3.79 -8.18 -14.52
C PHE A 148 -3.64 -7.40 -13.23
N ALA A 149 -3.21 -8.04 -12.15
CA ALA A 149 -2.97 -7.40 -10.85
C ALA A 149 -1.90 -6.32 -10.92
N LEU A 150 -0.73 -6.63 -11.51
CA LEU A 150 0.39 -5.68 -11.62
C LEU A 150 0.06 -4.52 -12.54
N LEU A 151 -0.55 -4.78 -13.68
CA LEU A 151 -0.98 -3.73 -14.61
C LEU A 151 -2.07 -2.86 -14.01
N ALA A 152 -3.09 -3.44 -13.35
CA ALA A 152 -4.16 -2.67 -12.71
C ALA A 152 -3.60 -1.72 -11.66
N SER A 153 -2.83 -2.23 -10.71
CA SER A 153 -2.29 -1.45 -9.58
C SER A 153 -1.20 -0.47 -10.01
N GLY A 154 -0.26 -0.91 -10.86
CA GLY A 154 0.83 -0.07 -11.35
C GLY A 154 0.35 1.06 -12.24
N LEU A 155 -0.54 0.80 -13.20
CA LEU A 155 -1.08 1.83 -14.10
C LEU A 155 -2.03 2.79 -13.37
N ASN A 156 -2.70 2.35 -12.30
CA ASN A 156 -3.54 3.22 -11.49
C ASN A 156 -2.73 4.39 -10.90
N GLN A 157 -1.47 4.17 -10.50
CA GLN A 157 -0.58 5.23 -10.03
C GLN A 157 -0.39 6.32 -11.10
N PHE A 158 -0.31 5.93 -12.39
CA PHE A 158 -0.18 6.87 -13.51
C PHE A 158 -1.49 7.57 -13.88
N ILE A 159 -2.64 7.03 -13.51
CA ILE A 159 -3.93 7.73 -13.60
C ILE A 159 -4.00 8.83 -12.53
N VAL A 160 -3.69 8.46 -11.28
CA VAL A 160 -3.75 9.36 -10.12
C VAL A 160 -2.73 10.50 -10.26
N CYS A 161 -1.49 10.20 -10.66
CA CYS A 161 -0.42 11.19 -10.77
C CYS A 161 -0.67 12.26 -11.85
N GLN A 162 -1.58 12.00 -12.78
CA GLN A 162 -2.03 12.99 -13.78
C GLN A 162 -3.22 13.84 -13.31
N GLY A 163 -3.65 13.70 -12.04
CA GLY A 163 -4.75 14.44 -11.44
C GLY A 163 -6.13 13.77 -11.59
N PHE A 164 -6.18 12.51 -12.03
CA PHE A 164 -7.43 11.75 -12.24
C PHE A 164 -7.73 10.77 -11.10
N ALA A 165 -7.55 11.20 -9.85
CA ALA A 165 -7.75 10.34 -8.68
C ALA A 165 -9.16 9.72 -8.62
N ALA A 166 -10.20 10.46 -9.04
CA ALA A 166 -11.56 9.91 -9.11
C ALA A 166 -11.70 8.77 -10.15
N ASP A 167 -10.97 8.84 -11.26
CA ASP A 167 -10.98 7.76 -12.26
C ASP A 167 -10.12 6.58 -11.77
N GLY A 168 -9.02 6.86 -11.05
CA GLY A 168 -8.25 5.83 -10.34
C GLY A 168 -9.12 5.07 -9.31
N MET A 169 -9.88 5.80 -8.50
CA MET A 169 -10.85 5.21 -7.56
C MET A 169 -11.89 4.34 -8.29
N LYS A 170 -12.45 4.79 -9.41
CA LYS A 170 -13.41 3.99 -10.19
C LYS A 170 -12.84 2.66 -10.64
N SER A 171 -11.56 2.60 -11.03
CA SER A 171 -10.88 1.35 -11.38
C SER A 171 -10.86 0.38 -10.19
N VAL A 172 -10.53 0.87 -8.99
CA VAL A 172 -10.49 0.05 -7.78
C VAL A 172 -11.89 -0.39 -7.35
N VAL A 173 -12.86 0.53 -7.36
CA VAL A 173 -14.26 0.22 -7.02
C VAL A 173 -14.84 -0.83 -7.98
N LEU A 174 -14.57 -0.70 -9.28
CA LEU A 174 -15.01 -1.69 -10.28
C LEU A 174 -14.50 -3.08 -9.95
N GLY A 175 -13.21 -3.21 -9.64
CA GLY A 175 -12.63 -4.49 -9.21
C GLY A 175 -13.25 -5.01 -7.92
N ALA A 176 -13.38 -4.16 -6.90
CA ALA A 176 -13.95 -4.55 -5.61
C ALA A 176 -15.41 -5.02 -5.71
N VAL A 177 -16.25 -4.29 -6.43
CA VAL A 177 -17.65 -4.66 -6.63
C VAL A 177 -17.77 -5.97 -7.41
N LEU A 178 -16.98 -6.13 -8.49
CA LEU A 178 -16.97 -7.39 -9.24
C LEU A 178 -16.51 -8.56 -8.38
N ASN A 179 -15.48 -8.39 -7.55
CA ASN A 179 -15.00 -9.45 -6.67
C ASN A 179 -16.11 -9.87 -5.68
N ILE A 180 -16.72 -8.92 -4.96
CA ILE A 180 -17.81 -9.18 -4.00
C ILE A 180 -19.01 -9.90 -4.65
N VAL A 181 -19.30 -9.59 -5.92
CA VAL A 181 -20.41 -10.24 -6.65
C VAL A 181 -19.99 -11.61 -7.20
N LEU A 182 -18.78 -11.76 -7.69
CA LEU A 182 -18.30 -13.00 -8.32
C LEU A 182 -17.90 -14.06 -7.29
N ASP A 183 -17.42 -13.67 -6.10
CA ASP A 183 -17.04 -14.60 -5.05
C ASP A 183 -18.17 -15.58 -4.71
N PRO A 184 -19.38 -15.15 -4.29
CA PRO A 184 -20.45 -16.09 -3.97
C PRO A 184 -20.92 -16.92 -5.19
N VAL A 185 -20.82 -16.39 -6.39
CA VAL A 185 -21.19 -17.11 -7.62
C VAL A 185 -20.21 -18.26 -7.88
N PHE A 186 -18.90 -17.99 -7.85
CA PHE A 186 -17.90 -19.02 -8.13
C PHE A 186 -17.70 -19.97 -6.96
N ILE A 187 -17.70 -19.45 -5.73
CA ILE A 187 -17.49 -20.26 -4.53
C ILE A 187 -18.66 -21.21 -4.27
N PHE A 188 -19.89 -20.68 -4.26
CA PHE A 188 -21.08 -21.42 -3.81
C PHE A 188 -21.94 -21.90 -4.98
N ALA A 189 -22.33 -21.02 -5.94
CA ALA A 189 -23.24 -21.42 -6.99
C ALA A 189 -22.59 -22.40 -7.99
N PHE A 190 -21.32 -22.22 -8.33
CA PHE A 190 -20.55 -23.17 -9.16
C PHE A 190 -19.83 -24.24 -8.33
N GLY A 191 -19.80 -24.14 -7.01
CA GLY A 191 -19.19 -25.11 -6.12
C GLY A 191 -17.67 -25.24 -6.26
N LEU A 192 -16.98 -24.19 -6.76
CA LEU A 192 -15.54 -24.23 -7.01
C LEU A 192 -14.69 -23.99 -5.75
N GLY A 193 -15.31 -23.67 -4.62
CA GLY A 193 -14.63 -23.44 -3.34
C GLY A 193 -13.53 -22.39 -3.45
N VAL A 194 -12.34 -22.67 -2.91
CA VAL A 194 -11.21 -21.73 -2.90
C VAL A 194 -10.71 -21.37 -4.31
N ARG A 195 -10.87 -22.27 -5.30
CA ARG A 195 -10.56 -21.96 -6.71
C ARG A 195 -11.50 -20.88 -7.24
N GLY A 196 -12.77 -20.93 -6.82
CA GLY A 196 -13.77 -19.91 -7.16
C GLY A 196 -13.37 -18.52 -6.69
N ALA A 197 -12.91 -18.37 -5.45
CA ALA A 197 -12.38 -17.12 -4.91
C ALA A 197 -11.19 -16.59 -5.74
N ALA A 198 -10.23 -17.46 -6.06
CA ALA A 198 -9.09 -17.07 -6.89
C ALA A 198 -9.52 -16.60 -8.29
N ILE A 199 -10.46 -17.30 -8.95
CA ILE A 199 -10.98 -16.92 -10.26
C ILE A 199 -11.70 -15.58 -10.19
N ALA A 200 -12.55 -15.36 -9.18
CA ALA A 200 -13.25 -14.09 -8.98
C ALA A 200 -12.28 -12.92 -8.80
N THR A 201 -11.22 -13.12 -8.01
CA THR A 201 -10.15 -12.14 -7.81
C THR A 201 -9.44 -11.82 -9.13
N VAL A 202 -9.06 -12.82 -9.91
CA VAL A 202 -8.38 -12.64 -11.21
C VAL A 202 -9.26 -11.88 -12.21
N LEU A 203 -10.54 -12.24 -12.31
CA LEU A 203 -11.49 -11.55 -13.20
C LEU A 203 -11.74 -10.11 -12.79
N SER A 204 -11.79 -9.84 -11.51
CA SER A 204 -11.93 -8.48 -10.94
C SER A 204 -10.69 -7.63 -11.23
N GLN A 205 -9.49 -8.22 -11.09
CA GLN A 205 -8.23 -7.57 -11.47
C GLN A 205 -8.14 -7.35 -12.99
N LEU A 206 -8.62 -8.27 -13.81
CA LEU A 206 -8.71 -8.10 -15.26
C LEU A 206 -9.61 -6.90 -15.62
N ALA A 207 -10.78 -6.77 -15.00
CA ALA A 207 -11.67 -5.64 -15.23
C ALA A 207 -11.01 -4.28 -14.86
N SER A 208 -10.34 -4.21 -13.70
CA SER A 208 -9.57 -3.05 -13.28
C SER A 208 -8.42 -2.74 -14.24
N CYS A 209 -7.70 -3.77 -14.70
CA CYS A 209 -6.62 -3.65 -15.67
C CYS A 209 -7.13 -3.07 -17.00
N VAL A 210 -8.22 -3.65 -17.55
CA VAL A 210 -8.84 -3.18 -18.78
C VAL A 210 -9.28 -1.72 -18.65
N TYR A 211 -9.87 -1.34 -17.51
CA TYR A 211 -10.24 0.05 -17.25
C TYR A 211 -9.01 0.97 -17.27
N ALA A 212 -7.94 0.62 -16.55
CA ALA A 212 -6.73 1.44 -16.46
C ALA A 212 -6.04 1.59 -17.83
N VAL A 213 -5.89 0.50 -18.56
CA VAL A 213 -5.28 0.50 -19.92
C VAL A 213 -6.12 1.35 -20.87
N ARG A 214 -7.45 1.14 -20.93
CA ARG A 214 -8.34 1.93 -21.81
C ARG A 214 -8.33 3.40 -21.44
N PHE A 215 -8.25 3.75 -20.16
CA PHE A 215 -8.14 5.12 -19.72
C PHE A 215 -6.86 5.77 -20.23
N LEU A 216 -5.69 5.11 -20.02
CA LEU A 216 -4.38 5.65 -20.42
C LEU A 216 -4.11 5.61 -21.93
N LEU A 217 -4.82 4.80 -22.70
CA LEU A 217 -4.84 4.84 -24.18
C LEU A 217 -5.84 5.88 -24.72
N GLY A 218 -6.80 6.30 -23.90
CA GLY A 218 -7.87 7.22 -24.28
C GLY A 218 -7.40 8.66 -24.53
N LYS A 219 -8.35 9.54 -24.87
CA LYS A 219 -8.09 10.95 -25.16
C LYS A 219 -8.13 11.86 -23.93
N LYS A 220 -8.48 11.30 -22.75
CA LYS A 220 -8.70 12.08 -21.53
C LYS A 220 -7.40 12.48 -20.82
N PRO A 221 -6.42 11.55 -20.59
CA PRO A 221 -5.17 11.90 -19.93
C PRO A 221 -4.23 12.66 -20.87
N PRO A 222 -3.47 13.65 -20.36
CA PRO A 222 -2.50 14.40 -21.15
C PRO A 222 -1.33 13.52 -21.62
N ILE A 223 -0.86 12.62 -20.75
CA ILE A 223 0.18 11.64 -21.08
C ILE A 223 -0.47 10.27 -21.27
N ARG A 224 -0.27 9.68 -22.44
CA ARG A 224 -0.83 8.39 -22.86
C ARG A 224 0.26 7.34 -22.97
N ILE A 225 -0.13 6.08 -22.89
CA ILE A 225 0.77 4.97 -23.20
C ILE A 225 1.19 5.06 -24.68
N THR A 226 2.49 5.11 -24.91
CA THR A 226 3.12 5.12 -26.22
C THR A 226 4.09 3.95 -26.32
N ARG A 227 4.46 3.59 -27.55
CA ARG A 227 5.50 2.57 -27.81
C ARG A 227 6.79 3.29 -28.23
N GLY A 228 7.95 2.75 -27.78
CA GLY A 228 9.26 3.29 -28.08
C GLY A 228 9.81 4.23 -27.02
N GLY A 229 11.00 4.79 -27.24
CA GLY A 229 11.70 5.66 -26.28
C GLY A 229 12.19 4.90 -25.04
N TYR A 230 12.46 3.60 -25.15
CA TYR A 230 12.95 2.79 -24.04
C TYR A 230 14.38 3.14 -23.68
N SER A 231 14.62 3.38 -22.38
CA SER A 231 15.91 3.80 -21.85
C SER A 231 16.20 3.11 -20.51
N ALA A 232 17.30 2.37 -20.46
CA ALA A 232 17.77 1.73 -19.25
C ALA A 232 18.03 2.75 -18.11
N ALA A 233 18.45 3.97 -18.46
CA ALA A 233 18.67 5.04 -17.48
C ALA A 233 17.35 5.48 -16.81
N VAL A 234 16.25 5.59 -17.58
CA VAL A 234 14.93 5.88 -17.05
C VAL A 234 14.45 4.74 -16.17
N MET A 235 14.53 3.49 -16.63
CA MET A 235 14.15 2.31 -15.86
C MET A 235 14.90 2.22 -14.52
N ARG A 236 16.22 2.42 -14.55
CA ARG A 236 17.05 2.43 -13.33
C ARG A 236 16.61 3.52 -12.37
N ARG A 237 16.29 4.72 -12.85
CA ARG A 237 15.81 5.83 -12.00
C ARG A 237 14.47 5.51 -11.37
N VAL A 238 13.54 4.91 -12.12
CA VAL A 238 12.25 4.41 -11.61
C VAL A 238 12.45 3.37 -10.53
N LEU A 239 13.27 2.35 -10.78
CA LEU A 239 13.57 1.30 -9.80
C LEU A 239 14.22 1.87 -8.53
N THR A 240 15.16 2.82 -8.67
CA THR A 240 15.82 3.45 -7.50
C THR A 240 14.83 4.19 -6.60
N LEU A 241 13.87 4.92 -7.19
CA LEU A 241 12.85 5.63 -6.40
C LEU A 241 11.80 4.67 -5.83
N GLY A 242 11.35 3.70 -6.63
CA GLY A 242 10.36 2.71 -6.22
C GLY A 242 10.90 1.62 -5.29
N PHE A 243 12.22 1.49 -5.15
CA PHE A 243 12.82 0.52 -4.22
C PHE A 243 12.43 0.80 -2.77
N SER A 244 12.23 2.08 -2.40
CA SER A 244 11.81 2.45 -1.05
C SER A 244 10.45 1.84 -0.68
N PRO A 245 9.33 2.09 -1.38
CA PRO A 245 8.06 1.45 -1.04
C PRO A 245 8.09 -0.08 -1.20
N PHE A 246 8.84 -0.61 -2.16
CA PHE A 246 8.99 -2.06 -2.34
C PHE A 246 9.62 -2.73 -1.11
N ILE A 247 10.76 -2.23 -0.64
CA ILE A 247 11.46 -2.83 0.51
C ILE A 247 10.67 -2.67 1.81
N ILE A 248 9.90 -1.58 1.95
CA ILE A 248 9.03 -1.37 3.10
C ILE A 248 7.98 -2.48 3.18
N ILE A 249 7.30 -2.78 2.08
CA ILE A 249 6.28 -3.85 2.02
C ILE A 249 6.91 -5.22 2.29
N ALA A 250 8.10 -5.49 1.76
CA ALA A 250 8.83 -6.73 2.05
C ALA A 250 9.16 -6.87 3.54
N LEU A 251 9.67 -5.79 4.16
CA LEU A 251 9.98 -5.77 5.58
C LEU A 251 8.73 -5.90 6.46
N ASP A 252 7.58 -5.35 6.05
CA ASP A 252 6.32 -5.51 6.79
C ASP A 252 5.92 -6.98 6.92
N ASN A 253 6.09 -7.78 5.85
CA ASN A 253 5.84 -9.22 5.93
C ASN A 253 6.81 -9.93 6.88
N VAL A 254 8.10 -9.59 6.84
CA VAL A 254 9.11 -10.14 7.77
C VAL A 254 8.79 -9.74 9.22
N MET A 255 8.34 -8.51 9.44
CA MET A 255 7.94 -8.01 10.76
C MET A 255 6.78 -8.80 11.35
N ILE A 256 5.75 -9.10 10.56
CA ILE A 256 4.59 -9.90 10.99
C ILE A 256 5.06 -11.31 11.41
N ILE A 257 5.90 -11.94 10.60
CA ILE A 257 6.44 -13.26 10.90
C ILE A 257 7.28 -13.23 12.19
N ALA A 258 8.17 -12.24 12.33
CA ALA A 258 9.01 -12.09 13.52
C ALA A 258 8.17 -11.84 14.78
N MET A 259 7.18 -10.95 14.71
CA MET A 259 6.29 -10.68 15.83
C MET A 259 5.53 -11.93 16.27
N ASN A 260 4.94 -12.69 15.32
CA ASN A 260 4.22 -13.91 15.63
C ASN A 260 5.13 -14.96 16.28
N ALA A 261 6.36 -15.13 15.78
CA ALA A 261 7.33 -16.04 16.36
C ALA A 261 7.72 -15.64 17.80
N VAL A 262 7.92 -14.35 18.05
CA VAL A 262 8.23 -13.83 19.39
C VAL A 262 7.05 -14.00 20.33
N LEU A 263 5.82 -13.71 19.91
CA LEU A 263 4.61 -13.93 20.71
C LEU A 263 4.41 -15.39 21.09
N GLN A 264 4.67 -16.31 20.16
CA GLN A 264 4.62 -17.77 20.42
C GLN A 264 5.71 -18.18 21.42
N HIS A 265 6.93 -17.70 21.25
CA HIS A 265 8.07 -18.06 22.10
C HIS A 265 7.86 -17.60 23.54
N TYR A 266 7.52 -16.32 23.76
CA TYR A 266 7.35 -15.74 25.11
C TYR A 266 5.98 -16.00 25.72
N GLY A 267 4.93 -16.22 24.91
CA GLY A 267 3.58 -16.58 25.39
C GLY A 267 3.48 -18.06 25.79
N GLY A 268 4.34 -18.92 25.23
CA GLY A 268 4.35 -20.36 25.46
C GLY A 268 3.04 -21.04 25.01
N ALA A 269 2.90 -22.32 25.31
CA ALA A 269 1.76 -23.14 24.88
C ALA A 269 0.40 -22.68 25.43
N ALA A 270 0.38 -21.96 26.56
CA ALA A 270 -0.87 -21.54 27.22
C ALA A 270 -1.44 -20.21 26.66
N ARG A 271 -0.60 -19.27 26.23
CA ARG A 271 -1.02 -17.92 25.86
C ARG A 271 -0.57 -17.47 24.46
N GLY A 272 0.37 -18.20 23.83
CA GLY A 272 0.96 -17.81 22.55
C GLY A 272 -0.10 -17.62 21.46
N ASP A 273 -1.02 -18.58 21.30
CA ASP A 273 -2.07 -18.53 20.28
C ASP A 273 -3.05 -17.36 20.52
N ALA A 274 -3.41 -17.09 21.77
CA ALA A 274 -4.27 -15.96 22.13
C ALA A 274 -3.59 -14.63 21.79
N LEU A 275 -2.29 -14.48 22.11
CA LEU A 275 -1.51 -13.29 21.79
C LEU A 275 -1.37 -13.07 20.28
N VAL A 276 -1.10 -14.12 19.50
CA VAL A 276 -1.05 -14.04 18.02
C VAL A 276 -2.42 -13.66 17.45
N THR A 277 -3.50 -14.16 18.04
CA THR A 277 -4.85 -13.77 17.63
C THR A 277 -5.12 -12.30 17.92
N CYS A 278 -4.75 -11.80 19.11
CA CYS A 278 -4.85 -10.38 19.46
C CYS A 278 -4.01 -9.51 18.51
N ALA A 279 -2.78 -9.94 18.18
CA ALA A 279 -1.92 -9.28 17.20
C ALA A 279 -2.58 -9.19 15.82
N THR A 280 -3.16 -10.29 15.35
CA THR A 280 -3.85 -10.35 14.04
C THR A 280 -5.05 -9.41 13.98
N ILE A 281 -5.85 -9.34 15.05
CA ILE A 281 -6.99 -8.41 15.14
C ILE A 281 -6.50 -6.96 15.16
N ALA A 282 -5.48 -6.65 15.97
CA ALA A 282 -4.91 -5.30 16.05
C ALA A 282 -4.28 -4.86 14.70
N GLN A 283 -3.55 -5.75 14.03
CA GLN A 283 -2.99 -5.47 12.69
C GLN A 283 -4.09 -5.24 11.65
N SER A 284 -5.19 -6.01 11.71
CA SER A 284 -6.34 -5.79 10.83
C SER A 284 -6.95 -4.40 11.03
N PHE A 285 -7.03 -3.94 12.30
CA PHE A 285 -7.44 -2.57 12.60
C PHE A 285 -6.44 -1.55 12.07
N MET A 286 -5.14 -1.78 12.25
CA MET A 286 -4.08 -0.90 11.72
C MET A 286 -4.13 -0.78 10.20
N LEU A 287 -4.48 -1.82 9.46
CA LEU A 287 -4.70 -1.73 7.99
C LEU A 287 -5.85 -0.79 7.63
N VAL A 288 -6.94 -0.76 8.42
CA VAL A 288 -8.06 0.19 8.22
C VAL A 288 -7.61 1.63 8.43
N VAL A 289 -6.55 1.86 9.20
CA VAL A 289 -5.95 3.20 9.43
C VAL A 289 -4.89 3.51 8.36
N THR A 290 -3.91 2.63 8.20
CA THR A 290 -2.70 2.92 7.42
C THR A 290 -2.94 2.94 5.91
N MET A 291 -3.84 2.09 5.40
CA MET A 291 -4.13 2.05 3.97
C MET A 291 -4.84 3.32 3.46
N PRO A 292 -5.91 3.82 4.10
CA PRO A 292 -6.50 5.11 3.71
C PRO A 292 -5.56 6.30 3.92
N LEU A 293 -4.73 6.29 4.99
CA LEU A 293 -3.70 7.30 5.20
C LEU A 293 -2.70 7.31 4.04
N GLY A 294 -2.21 6.14 3.63
CA GLY A 294 -1.37 5.98 2.43
C GLY A 294 -2.09 6.42 1.14
N GLY A 295 -3.43 6.30 1.09
CA GLY A 295 -4.24 6.85 0.01
C GLY A 295 -4.23 8.38 -0.02
N ILE A 296 -4.29 9.05 1.14
CA ILE A 296 -4.18 10.51 1.25
C ILE A 296 -2.80 10.96 0.78
N THR A 297 -1.73 10.41 1.38
CA THR A 297 -0.36 10.87 1.13
C THR A 297 0.10 10.49 -0.28
N GLY A 298 -0.08 9.23 -0.69
CA GLY A 298 0.29 8.72 -2.01
C GLY A 298 -0.48 9.41 -3.16
N GLY A 299 -1.78 9.63 -2.99
CA GLY A 299 -2.59 10.35 -4.00
C GLY A 299 -2.11 11.78 -4.20
N THR A 300 -1.82 12.49 -3.12
CA THR A 300 -1.41 13.91 -3.14
C THR A 300 0.05 14.13 -3.57
N GLN A 301 0.88 13.07 -3.65
CA GLN A 301 2.22 13.16 -4.25
C GLN A 301 2.20 13.83 -5.63
N SER A 302 1.14 13.60 -6.41
CA SER A 302 0.96 14.21 -7.73
C SER A 302 0.99 15.74 -7.72
N ILE A 303 0.38 16.37 -6.70
CA ILE A 303 0.36 17.84 -6.53
C ILE A 303 1.77 18.34 -6.21
N LEU A 304 2.45 17.66 -5.28
CA LEU A 304 3.81 18.03 -4.86
C LEU A 304 4.78 17.90 -6.03
N SER A 305 4.79 16.74 -6.71
CA SER A 305 5.69 16.42 -7.81
C SER A 305 5.52 17.40 -8.98
N TYR A 306 4.27 17.68 -9.39
CA TYR A 306 3.99 18.60 -10.51
C TYR A 306 4.45 20.02 -10.21
N ASN A 307 4.05 20.57 -9.04
CA ASN A 307 4.43 21.94 -8.67
C ASN A 307 5.91 22.10 -8.37
N TYR A 308 6.56 21.02 -7.89
CA TYR A 308 8.03 20.98 -7.74
C TYR A 308 8.73 21.02 -9.10
N GLY A 309 8.25 20.21 -10.07
CA GLY A 309 8.73 20.28 -11.47
C GLY A 309 8.54 21.65 -12.10
N ALA A 310 7.39 22.29 -11.85
CA ALA A 310 7.07 23.62 -12.33
C ALA A 310 7.80 24.77 -11.59
N TYR A 311 8.71 24.46 -10.66
CA TYR A 311 9.46 25.44 -9.85
C TYR A 311 8.56 26.35 -8.98
N ARG A 312 7.35 25.90 -8.63
CA ARG A 312 6.38 26.65 -7.81
C ARG A 312 6.48 26.24 -6.34
N THR A 313 7.61 26.52 -5.70
CA THR A 313 7.92 26.11 -4.33
C THR A 313 6.89 26.57 -3.30
N GLU A 314 6.30 27.76 -3.48
CA GLU A 314 5.27 28.24 -2.56
C GLU A 314 3.99 27.41 -2.63
N ARG A 315 3.60 26.93 -3.84
CA ARG A 315 2.47 26.01 -3.98
C ARG A 315 2.77 24.64 -3.38
N VAL A 316 4.01 24.17 -3.47
CA VAL A 316 4.45 22.93 -2.80
C VAL A 316 4.30 23.05 -1.29
N ARG A 317 4.80 24.17 -0.69
CA ARG A 317 4.65 24.44 0.75
C ARG A 317 3.20 24.50 1.20
N GLN A 318 2.36 25.21 0.44
CA GLN A 318 0.93 25.30 0.73
C GLN A 318 0.27 23.91 0.65
N ALA A 319 0.58 23.11 -0.39
CA ALA A 319 0.05 21.75 -0.53
C ALA A 319 0.46 20.88 0.66
N GLN A 320 1.73 20.91 1.05
CA GLN A 320 2.22 20.17 2.22
C GLN A 320 1.44 20.55 3.50
N LYS A 321 1.21 21.85 3.75
CA LYS A 321 0.42 22.27 4.93
C LYS A 321 -1.00 21.68 4.93
N TYR A 322 -1.68 21.66 3.79
CA TYR A 322 -3.01 21.06 3.70
C TYR A 322 -2.97 19.53 3.84
N ILE A 323 -1.95 18.87 3.28
CA ILE A 323 -1.77 17.41 3.41
C ILE A 323 -1.51 17.07 4.87
N PHE A 324 -0.57 17.75 5.56
CA PHE A 324 -0.32 17.58 6.99
C PHE A 324 -1.58 17.80 7.84
N GLY A 325 -2.34 18.86 7.55
CA GLY A 325 -3.61 19.10 8.25
C GLY A 325 -4.64 17.99 8.04
N LEU A 326 -4.76 17.47 6.81
CA LEU A 326 -5.69 16.40 6.49
C LEU A 326 -5.28 15.07 7.11
N GLY A 327 -4.01 14.70 7.03
CA GLY A 327 -3.49 13.47 7.61
C GLY A 327 -3.59 13.45 9.13
N LEU A 328 -3.22 14.57 9.80
CA LEU A 328 -3.41 14.70 11.25
C LEU A 328 -4.89 14.65 11.65
N ALA A 329 -5.78 15.30 10.91
CA ALA A 329 -7.21 15.20 11.17
C ALA A 329 -7.71 13.76 11.01
N PHE A 330 -7.29 13.07 9.95
CA PHE A 330 -7.64 11.67 9.73
C PHE A 330 -7.12 10.77 10.85
N THR A 331 -5.85 10.87 11.23
CA THR A 331 -5.26 10.03 12.29
C THR A 331 -5.87 10.35 13.66
N ALA A 332 -6.25 11.61 13.94
CA ALA A 332 -6.99 11.97 15.15
C ALA A 332 -8.38 11.31 15.18
N VAL A 333 -9.12 11.35 14.07
CA VAL A 333 -10.42 10.67 13.93
C VAL A 333 -10.26 9.16 14.13
N MET A 334 -9.24 8.55 13.53
CA MET A 334 -8.99 7.11 13.66
C MET A 334 -8.53 6.72 15.07
N THR A 335 -7.78 7.57 15.77
CA THR A 335 -7.46 7.39 17.20
C THR A 335 -8.74 7.37 18.04
N LEU A 336 -9.66 8.30 17.80
CA LEU A 336 -10.95 8.31 18.48
C LEU A 336 -11.80 7.08 18.11
N ALA A 337 -11.85 6.72 16.84
CA ALA A 337 -12.53 5.53 16.35
C ALA A 337 -11.99 4.24 17.02
N ALA A 338 -10.69 4.12 17.21
CA ALA A 338 -10.06 3.00 17.92
C ALA A 338 -10.58 2.87 19.35
N ARG A 339 -10.85 3.99 20.04
CA ARG A 339 -11.37 4.00 21.41
C ARG A 339 -12.87 3.70 21.47
N LEU A 340 -13.67 4.26 20.56
CA LEU A 340 -15.13 4.18 20.58
C LEU A 340 -15.66 2.94 19.85
N ALA A 341 -15.13 2.64 18.66
CA ALA A 341 -15.59 1.55 17.81
C ALA A 341 -14.71 0.28 17.91
N GLY A 342 -13.56 0.34 18.58
CA GLY A 342 -12.67 -0.79 18.77
C GLY A 342 -13.36 -2.04 19.37
N PRO A 343 -14.18 -1.93 20.42
CA PRO A 343 -14.91 -3.09 20.95
C PRO A 343 -15.83 -3.74 19.92
N LEU A 344 -16.52 -2.94 19.09
CA LEU A 344 -17.39 -3.44 18.02
C LEU A 344 -16.56 -4.13 16.93
N PHE A 345 -15.41 -3.56 16.56
CA PHE A 345 -14.50 -4.15 15.58
C PHE A 345 -14.00 -5.52 16.03
N VAL A 346 -13.57 -5.64 17.29
CA VAL A 346 -13.06 -6.91 17.85
C VAL A 346 -14.14 -7.99 17.84
N ARG A 347 -15.40 -7.65 18.13
CA ARG A 347 -16.54 -8.59 18.11
C ARG A 347 -16.83 -9.18 16.72
N LEU A 348 -16.31 -8.61 15.65
CA LEU A 348 -16.40 -9.21 14.31
C LEU A 348 -15.50 -10.45 14.17
N PHE A 349 -14.46 -10.58 15.04
CA PHE A 349 -13.47 -11.64 14.94
C PHE A 349 -13.62 -12.72 16.04
N THR A 350 -14.15 -12.37 17.19
CA THR A 350 -14.30 -13.31 18.31
C THR A 350 -15.53 -13.04 19.17
N THR A 351 -16.12 -14.12 19.67
CA THR A 351 -17.23 -14.10 20.65
C THR A 351 -16.73 -14.37 22.07
N ASP A 352 -15.46 -14.76 22.25
CA ASP A 352 -14.84 -14.96 23.57
C ASP A 352 -14.59 -13.58 24.21
N GLU A 353 -15.24 -13.33 25.35
CA GLU A 353 -15.16 -12.03 26.04
C GLU A 353 -13.75 -11.73 26.59
N ALA A 354 -13.03 -12.75 27.07
CA ALA A 354 -11.66 -12.57 27.60
C ALA A 354 -10.68 -12.20 26.49
N LEU A 355 -10.74 -12.95 25.37
CA LEU A 355 -9.93 -12.67 24.18
C LEU A 355 -10.31 -11.32 23.56
N ALA A 356 -11.60 -10.98 23.54
CA ALA A 356 -12.07 -9.69 23.02
C ALA A 356 -11.55 -8.51 23.85
N ALA A 357 -11.56 -8.62 25.18
CA ALA A 357 -11.00 -7.60 26.07
C ALA A 357 -9.49 -7.42 25.82
N GLN A 358 -8.72 -8.51 25.73
CA GLN A 358 -7.29 -8.47 25.47
C GLN A 358 -6.96 -7.90 24.08
N ALA A 359 -7.69 -8.31 23.05
CA ALA A 359 -7.53 -7.76 21.69
C ALA A 359 -7.86 -6.26 21.62
N PHE A 360 -8.87 -5.81 22.36
CA PHE A 360 -9.17 -4.38 22.44
C PHE A 360 -8.07 -3.59 23.16
N ASP A 361 -7.51 -4.12 24.25
CA ASP A 361 -6.36 -3.51 24.91
C ASP A 361 -5.15 -3.44 23.98
N THR A 362 -4.92 -4.48 23.18
CA THR A 362 -3.88 -4.49 22.15
C THR A 362 -4.13 -3.38 21.10
N ILE A 363 -5.35 -3.20 20.60
CA ILE A 363 -5.70 -2.10 19.68
C ILE A 363 -5.42 -0.74 20.34
N LYS A 364 -5.78 -0.57 21.61
CA LYS A 364 -5.50 0.68 22.34
C LYS A 364 -4.01 0.97 22.40
N VAL A 365 -3.18 -0.02 22.65
CA VAL A 365 -1.72 0.14 22.68
C VAL A 365 -1.18 0.48 21.30
N CYS A 366 -1.48 -0.33 20.27
CA CYS A 366 -0.97 -0.11 18.91
C CYS A 366 -1.40 1.24 18.32
N THR A 367 -2.54 1.79 18.75
CA THR A 367 -3.06 3.08 18.26
C THR A 367 -2.65 4.29 19.08
N LEU A 368 -1.73 4.17 20.07
CA LEU A 368 -1.29 5.28 20.92
C LEU A 368 -0.57 6.38 20.13
N ALA A 369 0.17 6.01 19.10
CA ALA A 369 1.04 6.92 18.36
C ALA A 369 0.59 7.15 16.90
N LEU A 370 -0.73 7.04 16.61
CA LEU A 370 -1.26 7.28 15.25
C LEU A 370 -1.02 8.70 14.75
N LEU A 371 -1.05 9.71 15.63
CA LEU A 371 -0.78 11.10 15.23
C LEU A 371 0.66 11.29 14.74
N PRO A 372 1.70 10.87 15.48
CA PRO A 372 3.07 10.88 14.96
C PRO A 372 3.24 10.00 13.71
N LEU A 373 2.59 8.84 13.64
CA LEU A 373 2.61 7.97 12.45
C LEU A 373 2.13 8.72 11.19
N GLY A 374 1.07 9.53 11.33
CA GLY A 374 0.58 10.39 10.24
C GLY A 374 1.70 11.29 9.70
N LEU A 375 2.47 11.94 10.57
CA LEU A 375 3.61 12.77 10.17
C LEU A 375 4.70 11.96 9.44
N GLN A 376 4.94 10.71 9.86
CA GLN A 376 5.89 9.82 9.18
C GLN A 376 5.51 9.57 7.72
N TYR A 377 4.24 9.20 7.47
CA TYR A 377 3.73 8.96 6.12
C TYR A 377 3.88 10.20 5.24
N GLU A 378 3.48 11.36 5.76
CA GLU A 378 3.48 12.62 5.02
C GLU A 378 4.89 13.10 4.66
N VAL A 379 5.85 12.96 5.58
CA VAL A 379 7.25 13.35 5.34
C VAL A 379 7.89 12.41 4.33
N VAL A 380 7.76 11.10 4.50
CA VAL A 380 8.38 10.11 3.62
C VAL A 380 7.80 10.17 2.20
N ASP A 381 6.47 10.23 2.10
CA ASP A 381 5.79 10.35 0.81
C ASP A 381 6.04 11.71 0.16
N GLY A 382 6.19 12.77 0.97
CA GLY A 382 6.62 14.08 0.52
C GLY A 382 8.01 14.04 -0.13
N PHE A 383 9.00 13.41 0.50
CA PHE A 383 10.32 13.23 -0.10
C PHE A 383 10.29 12.36 -1.36
N THR A 384 9.47 11.31 -1.37
CA THR A 384 9.25 10.47 -2.55
C THR A 384 8.66 11.29 -3.71
N ALA A 385 7.67 12.14 -3.41
CA ALA A 385 7.06 13.04 -4.38
C ALA A 385 8.05 14.02 -5.02
N LEU A 386 9.04 14.48 -4.25
CA LEU A 386 10.11 15.36 -4.73
C LEU A 386 11.23 14.59 -5.46
N GLY A 387 11.15 13.27 -5.55
CA GLY A 387 12.18 12.41 -6.15
C GLY A 387 13.42 12.19 -5.26
N LEU A 388 13.31 12.46 -3.96
CA LEU A 388 14.41 12.41 -2.98
C LEU A 388 14.49 11.04 -2.28
N ALA A 389 14.64 9.94 -3.06
CA ALA A 389 14.72 8.57 -2.54
C ALA A 389 15.81 8.40 -1.47
N LYS A 390 16.91 9.15 -1.57
CA LYS A 390 18.03 9.12 -0.62
C LYS A 390 17.64 9.57 0.80
N LEU A 391 16.55 10.33 0.94
CA LEU A 391 16.00 10.75 2.22
C LEU A 391 14.84 9.86 2.65
N ALA A 392 13.93 9.51 1.72
CA ALA A 392 12.76 8.70 2.02
C ALA A 392 13.12 7.30 2.54
N LEU A 393 14.04 6.59 1.86
CA LEU A 393 14.40 5.21 2.19
C LEU A 393 15.03 5.06 3.59
N PRO A 394 16.08 5.83 3.97
CA PRO A 394 16.67 5.71 5.31
C PRO A 394 15.70 6.00 6.44
N LEU A 395 14.79 6.98 6.27
CA LEU A 395 13.79 7.32 7.27
C LEU A 395 12.77 6.19 7.48
N SER A 396 12.36 5.54 6.39
CA SER A 396 11.48 4.36 6.46
C SER A 396 12.20 3.19 7.12
N LEU A 397 13.44 2.91 6.74
CA LEU A 397 14.23 1.84 7.32
C LEU A 397 14.53 2.07 8.80
N TRP A 398 14.77 3.32 9.23
CA TRP A 398 14.95 3.67 10.62
C TRP A 398 13.74 3.27 11.47
N ARG A 399 12.52 3.64 11.05
CA ARG A 399 11.29 3.24 11.77
C ARG A 399 11.17 1.72 11.87
N LYS A 400 11.47 0.99 10.79
CA LYS A 400 11.45 -0.47 10.79
C LYS A 400 12.53 -1.08 11.69
N ALA A 401 13.73 -0.52 11.70
CA ALA A 401 14.80 -0.98 12.59
C ALA A 401 14.44 -0.78 14.07
N VAL A 402 13.84 0.36 14.42
CA VAL A 402 13.34 0.61 15.78
C VAL A 402 12.27 -0.41 16.18
N TYR A 403 11.32 -0.69 15.28
CA TYR A 403 10.29 -1.69 15.50
C TYR A 403 10.90 -3.08 15.76
N PHE A 404 11.80 -3.55 14.87
CA PHE A 404 12.47 -4.84 15.05
C PHE A 404 13.21 -4.91 16.38
N ALA A 405 13.99 -3.88 16.72
CA ALA A 405 14.70 -3.82 17.99
C ALA A 405 13.73 -3.94 19.18
N ALA A 406 12.61 -3.23 19.12
CA ALA A 406 11.60 -3.26 20.18
C ALA A 406 10.89 -4.61 20.28
N VAL A 407 10.52 -5.25 19.15
CA VAL A 407 9.86 -6.57 19.14
C VAL A 407 10.71 -7.64 19.83
N PHE A 408 12.03 -7.60 19.67
CA PHE A 408 12.90 -8.58 20.31
C PHE A 408 13.32 -8.19 21.74
N ALA A 409 13.52 -6.88 21.99
CA ALA A 409 14.02 -6.42 23.30
C ALA A 409 12.91 -6.37 24.36
N LEU A 410 11.73 -5.85 24.04
CA LEU A 410 10.68 -5.64 25.04
C LEU A 410 10.24 -6.93 25.75
N PRO A 411 9.96 -8.05 25.07
CA PRO A 411 9.49 -9.24 25.75
C PRO A 411 10.57 -9.90 26.63
N ALA A 412 11.84 -9.68 26.33
CA ALA A 412 12.95 -10.18 27.16
C ALA A 412 13.00 -9.53 28.55
N PHE A 413 12.54 -8.27 28.69
CA PHE A 413 12.58 -7.54 29.94
C PHE A 413 11.20 -7.43 30.63
N PHE A 414 10.11 -7.38 29.85
CA PHE A 414 8.78 -7.03 30.35
C PHE A 414 7.69 -8.09 30.07
N GLY A 415 8.08 -9.22 29.45
CA GLY A 415 7.15 -10.31 29.12
C GLY A 415 6.42 -10.13 27.78
N ALA A 416 5.65 -11.16 27.39
CA ALA A 416 5.07 -11.31 26.05
C ALA A 416 4.18 -10.14 25.63
N ASP A 417 3.34 -9.61 26.53
CA ASP A 417 2.40 -8.51 26.21
C ASP A 417 3.12 -7.21 25.84
N ALA A 418 4.37 -7.04 26.28
CA ALA A 418 5.16 -5.85 25.98
C ALA A 418 5.54 -5.73 24.49
N VAL A 419 5.46 -6.80 23.72
CA VAL A 419 5.69 -6.78 22.26
C VAL A 419 4.80 -5.75 21.56
N PHE A 420 3.56 -5.58 22.00
CA PHE A 420 2.62 -4.63 21.39
C PHE A 420 3.03 -3.17 21.49
N TYR A 421 3.92 -2.82 22.45
CA TYR A 421 4.49 -1.48 22.55
C TYR A 421 5.56 -1.19 21.50
N ALA A 422 6.01 -2.18 20.73
CA ALA A 422 6.95 -1.96 19.63
C ALA A 422 6.35 -1.03 18.55
N GLU A 423 5.04 -1.14 18.30
CA GLU A 423 4.34 -0.27 17.33
C GLU A 423 4.40 1.21 17.77
N PRO A 424 3.86 1.62 18.92
CA PRO A 424 3.89 3.04 19.32
C PRO A 424 5.31 3.57 19.55
N ILE A 425 6.27 2.76 19.98
CA ILE A 425 7.68 3.19 20.11
C ILE A 425 8.25 3.54 18.74
N SER A 426 8.06 2.68 17.74
CA SER A 426 8.52 2.93 16.37
C SER A 426 7.80 4.12 15.73
N ASP A 427 6.51 4.28 16.06
CA ASP A 427 5.65 5.34 15.54
C ASP A 427 5.86 6.69 16.22
N VAL A 428 6.66 6.74 17.28
CA VAL A 428 7.17 7.98 17.88
C VAL A 428 8.60 8.28 17.41
N LEU A 429 9.51 7.30 17.53
CA LEU A 429 10.94 7.52 17.21
C LEU A 429 11.19 7.66 15.69
N GLY A 430 10.39 6.99 14.86
CA GLY A 430 10.45 7.15 13.41
C GLY A 430 10.11 8.57 12.97
N PRO A 431 8.92 9.08 13.30
CA PRO A 431 8.52 10.45 12.98
C PRO A 431 9.42 11.53 13.56
N LEU A 432 9.93 11.36 14.76
CA LEU A 432 10.89 12.32 15.34
C LEU A 432 12.12 12.52 14.46
N ALA A 433 12.72 11.41 13.98
CA ALA A 433 13.83 11.47 13.04
C ALA A 433 13.41 12.10 11.71
N SER A 434 12.23 11.72 11.19
CA SER A 434 11.72 12.20 9.92
C SER A 434 11.43 13.69 9.93
N VAL A 435 10.79 14.20 10.97
CA VAL A 435 10.52 15.64 11.12
C VAL A 435 11.82 16.42 11.30
N ALA A 436 12.79 15.91 12.07
CA ALA A 436 14.10 16.55 12.22
C ALA A 436 14.80 16.70 10.86
N VAL A 437 14.88 15.62 10.07
CA VAL A 437 15.47 15.66 8.72
C VAL A 437 14.67 16.58 7.79
N TYR A 438 13.33 16.55 7.88
CA TYR A 438 12.47 17.43 7.07
C TYR A 438 12.78 18.90 7.36
N CYS A 439 12.85 19.32 8.61
CA CYS A 439 13.13 20.70 9.00
C CYS A 439 14.49 21.20 8.50
N VAL A 440 15.49 20.31 8.44
CA VAL A 440 16.84 20.66 7.95
C VAL A 440 16.89 20.67 6.43
N CYS A 441 16.44 19.58 5.78
CA CYS A 441 16.67 19.36 4.35
C CYS A 441 15.69 20.17 3.47
N ILE A 442 14.44 20.37 3.88
CA ILE A 442 13.44 20.98 3.01
C ILE A 442 13.76 22.44 2.67
N ARG A 443 14.38 23.18 3.61
CA ARG A 443 14.82 24.56 3.39
C ARG A 443 15.93 24.63 2.36
N CYS A 444 16.93 23.74 2.46
CA CYS A 444 18.02 23.63 1.49
C CYS A 444 17.49 23.27 0.09
N GLU A 445 16.60 22.27 0.01
CA GLU A 445 16.06 21.80 -1.26
C GLU A 445 15.25 22.90 -1.98
N TYR A 446 14.40 23.63 -1.27
CA TYR A 446 13.66 24.74 -1.86
C TYR A 446 14.57 25.90 -2.26
N SER A 447 15.61 26.20 -1.49
CA SER A 447 16.58 27.25 -1.84
C SER A 447 17.40 26.88 -3.08
N CYS A 448 17.82 25.62 -3.19
CA CYS A 448 18.53 25.13 -4.38
C CYS A 448 17.63 25.16 -5.62
N ARG A 449 16.36 24.79 -5.49
CA ARG A 449 15.40 24.73 -6.59
C ARG A 449 14.98 26.14 -7.05
N MET A 450 14.94 27.12 -6.15
CA MET A 450 14.65 28.53 -6.50
C MET A 450 15.78 29.21 -7.28
N ARG A 451 17.03 28.78 -7.11
CA ARG A 451 18.18 29.23 -7.90
C ARG A 451 18.18 28.49 -9.25
N LYS A 452 17.21 28.77 -10.07
CA LYS A 452 17.16 28.27 -11.44
C LYS A 452 18.37 28.80 -12.20
N PRO A 453 19.10 28.01 -12.97
CA PRO A 453 19.93 28.58 -14.03
C PRO A 453 18.99 29.33 -14.97
N GLU A 454 19.27 30.60 -15.19
CA GLU A 454 18.68 31.34 -16.30
C GLU A 454 18.84 30.44 -17.53
N ARG A 455 17.75 30.15 -18.23
CA ARG A 455 17.81 29.46 -19.50
C ARG A 455 18.71 30.35 -20.37
N GLU A 456 19.90 29.86 -20.68
CA GLU A 456 20.65 30.37 -21.81
C GLU A 456 19.69 30.31 -23.00
N GLY A 457 19.40 31.51 -23.53
CA GLY A 457 18.47 31.76 -24.62
C GLY A 457 18.95 31.18 -25.96
#